data_dd2d7b18403c818bfb6f45329e380a3f
#
_entry.id   dd2d7b18403c818bfb6f45329e380a3f
#
_cell.length_a   1.000
_cell.length_b   1.000
_cell.length_c   1.000
_cell.angle_alpha   90.00
_cell.angle_beta   90.00
_cell.angle_gamma   90.00
#
_symmetry.space_group_name_H-M   'P 1'
#
loop_
_entity.id
_entity.type
_entity.pdbx_description
1 polymer ?
#
loop_
_entity_poly.entity_id
_entity_poly.type
_entity_poly.pdbx_seq_one_letter_code
_entity_poly.pdbx_strand_id
1 'polypeptide(L)'
;VAPGELDFVLLTHAHIDHSGLIPLLYAKGFRGKIYATRATTDLCEIMLQDSAHIQEFEAEWRNRKAKRSGGDIYTPLYTMQEALGSLEHFVPHPYGEKISIADGITIRFLDAGHLKFGWRKTVSVKSCSSLAISGTSISR
;
A
#
# COMPACT_ATOMS: atom_id res chain seq x y z
N VAL A 1 -4.65 -12.55 -9.52
CA VAL A 1 -4.89 -12.95 -8.11
C VAL A 1 -5.90 -11.99 -7.53
N ALA A 2 -6.97 -12.50 -6.94
CA ALA A 2 -7.96 -11.66 -6.28
C ALA A 2 -7.36 -11.07 -4.99
N PRO A 3 -7.63 -9.80 -4.63
CA PRO A 3 -7.07 -9.19 -3.42
C PRO A 3 -7.34 -9.97 -2.13
N GLY A 4 -8.49 -10.64 -2.03
CA GLY A 4 -8.83 -11.48 -0.87
C GLY A 4 -8.04 -12.78 -0.76
N GLU A 5 -7.30 -13.17 -1.80
CA GLU A 5 -6.43 -14.37 -1.81
C GLU A 5 -4.97 -14.04 -1.45
N LEU A 6 -4.65 -12.77 -1.22
CA LEU A 6 -3.31 -12.35 -0.82
C LEU A 6 -3.14 -12.54 0.68
N ASP A 7 -2.11 -13.28 1.07
CA ASP A 7 -1.77 -13.50 2.49
C ASP A 7 -1.11 -12.28 3.11
N PHE A 8 -0.25 -11.59 2.36
CA PHE A 8 0.45 -10.40 2.82
C PHE A 8 0.93 -9.52 1.66
N VAL A 9 1.27 -8.29 1.97
CA VAL A 9 1.90 -7.32 1.08
C VAL A 9 3.21 -6.85 1.67
N LEU A 10 4.24 -6.74 0.85
CA LEU A 10 5.51 -6.11 1.20
C LEU A 10 5.58 -4.74 0.55
N LEU A 11 5.56 -3.69 1.35
CA LEU A 11 5.69 -2.32 0.88
C LEU A 11 7.12 -1.84 1.08
N THR A 12 7.80 -1.56 -0.02
CA THR A 12 9.21 -1.17 0.01
C THR A 12 9.40 0.26 0.50
N HIS A 13 8.48 1.18 0.17
CA HIS A 13 8.54 2.59 0.53
C HIS A 13 7.20 3.29 0.32
N ALA A 14 7.07 4.52 0.84
CA ALA A 14 5.80 5.22 0.96
C ALA A 14 5.35 5.98 -0.31
N HIS A 15 6.14 6.03 -1.40
CA HIS A 15 5.73 6.77 -2.59
C HIS A 15 4.34 6.35 -3.07
N ILE A 16 3.53 7.33 -3.47
CA ILE A 16 2.11 7.14 -3.76
C ILE A 16 1.86 6.20 -4.95
N ASP A 17 2.77 6.12 -5.91
CA ASP A 17 2.76 5.18 -7.04
C ASP A 17 2.96 3.72 -6.59
N HIS A 18 3.44 3.49 -5.35
CA HIS A 18 3.58 2.17 -4.74
C HIS A 18 2.54 1.90 -3.66
N SER A 19 2.24 2.89 -2.82
CA SER A 19 1.36 2.73 -1.65
C SER A 19 -0.09 3.13 -1.92
N GLY A 20 -0.33 3.98 -2.92
CA GLY A 20 -1.60 4.68 -3.11
C GLY A 20 -2.82 3.81 -3.40
N LEU A 21 -2.61 2.56 -3.83
CA LEU A 21 -3.70 1.60 -4.06
C LEU A 21 -3.93 0.62 -2.90
N ILE A 22 -3.22 0.76 -1.80
CA ILE A 22 -3.41 -0.11 -0.61
C ILE A 22 -4.84 -0.02 -0.07
N PRO A 23 -5.46 1.17 0.07
CA PRO A 23 -6.87 1.23 0.48
C PRO A 23 -7.82 0.56 -0.49
N LEU A 24 -7.53 0.59 -1.78
CA LEU A 24 -8.32 -0.13 -2.78
C LEU A 24 -8.17 -1.65 -2.64
N LEU A 25 -6.99 -2.16 -2.33
CA LEU A 25 -6.80 -3.58 -2.01
C LEU A 25 -7.68 -4.00 -0.83
N TYR A 26 -7.69 -3.18 0.22
CA TYR A 26 -8.55 -3.39 1.40
C TYR A 26 -10.03 -3.38 1.02
N ALA A 27 -10.50 -2.39 0.24
CA ALA A 27 -11.87 -2.30 -0.26
C ALA A 27 -12.27 -3.52 -1.10
N LYS A 28 -11.32 -4.11 -1.83
CA LYS A 28 -11.50 -5.31 -2.66
C LYS A 28 -11.36 -6.64 -1.89
N GLY A 29 -11.29 -6.59 -0.56
CA GLY A 29 -11.33 -7.78 0.29
C GLY A 29 -9.99 -8.26 0.84
N PHE A 30 -8.88 -7.56 0.61
CA PHE A 30 -7.60 -7.86 1.27
C PHE A 30 -7.74 -7.71 2.79
N ARG A 31 -7.28 -8.72 3.54
CA ARG A 31 -7.31 -8.76 5.01
C ARG A 31 -6.01 -9.27 5.60
N GLY A 32 -4.98 -9.44 4.78
CA GLY A 32 -3.64 -9.86 5.20
C GLY A 32 -2.86 -8.75 5.89
N LYS A 33 -1.60 -9.02 6.16
CA LYS A 33 -0.66 -8.05 6.78
C LYS A 33 0.10 -7.27 5.71
N ILE A 34 0.39 -6.00 6.00
CA ILE A 34 1.21 -5.13 5.15
C ILE A 34 2.51 -4.85 5.91
N TYR A 35 3.58 -5.49 5.49
CA TYR A 35 4.90 -5.32 6.10
C TYR A 35 5.62 -4.14 5.45
N ALA A 36 6.05 -3.20 6.27
CA ALA A 36 6.77 -2.00 5.84
C ALA A 36 7.78 -1.58 6.93
N THR A 37 8.69 -0.68 6.58
CA THR A 37 9.51 -0.02 7.61
C THR A 37 8.65 0.93 8.45
N ARG A 38 9.08 1.24 9.67
CA ARG A 38 8.37 2.17 10.56
C ARG A 38 8.16 3.53 9.86
N ALA A 39 9.21 4.10 9.28
CA ALA A 39 9.11 5.37 8.57
C ALA A 39 8.13 5.32 7.38
N THR A 40 8.09 4.21 6.65
CA THR A 40 7.12 4.01 5.56
C THR A 40 5.70 3.95 6.10
N THR A 41 5.47 3.27 7.22
CA THR A 41 4.15 3.18 7.87
C THR A 41 3.67 4.55 8.33
N ASP A 42 4.53 5.31 9.01
CA ASP A 42 4.20 6.66 9.50
C ASP A 42 3.84 7.62 8.35
N LEU A 43 4.59 7.56 7.24
CA LEU A 43 4.28 8.36 6.05
C LEU A 43 2.98 7.92 5.38
N CYS A 44 2.73 6.62 5.27
CA CYS A 44 1.49 6.09 4.67
C CYS A 44 0.26 6.49 5.49
N GLU A 45 0.37 6.57 6.82
CA GLU A 45 -0.71 7.04 7.67
C GLU A 45 -1.20 8.43 7.26
N ILE A 46 -0.29 9.34 6.95
CA ILE A 46 -0.63 10.69 6.51
C ILE A 46 -1.07 10.69 5.04
N MET A 47 -0.28 10.08 4.16
CA MET A 47 -0.46 10.18 2.71
C MET A 47 -1.73 9.48 2.22
N LEU A 48 -2.10 8.33 2.80
CA LEU A 48 -3.28 7.59 2.36
C LEU A 48 -4.57 8.27 2.82
N GLN A 49 -4.57 8.90 3.99
CA GLN A 49 -5.69 9.71 4.46
C GLN A 49 -5.86 10.98 3.61
N ASP A 50 -4.76 11.68 3.31
CA ASP A 50 -4.79 12.87 2.45
C ASP A 50 -5.30 12.51 1.04
N SER A 51 -4.81 11.43 0.46
CA SER A 51 -5.27 10.92 -0.84
C SER A 51 -6.76 10.58 -0.84
N ALA A 52 -7.27 9.93 0.21
CA ALA A 52 -8.69 9.63 0.33
C ALA A 52 -9.53 10.90 0.43
N HIS A 53 -9.08 11.87 1.23
CA HIS A 53 -9.76 13.15 1.38
C HIS A 53 -9.86 13.91 0.05
N ILE A 54 -8.76 13.98 -0.70
CA ILE A 54 -8.73 14.62 -2.02
C ILE A 54 -9.71 13.95 -2.98
N GLN A 55 -9.74 12.61 -3.02
CA GLN A 55 -10.62 11.85 -3.90
C GLN A 55 -12.10 12.04 -3.55
N GLU A 56 -12.45 12.04 -2.26
CA GLU A 56 -13.82 12.29 -1.81
C GLU A 56 -14.27 13.72 -2.16
N PHE A 57 -13.41 14.71 -1.91
CA PHE A 57 -13.68 16.10 -2.25
C PHE A 57 -13.87 16.29 -3.77
N GLU A 58 -13.01 15.67 -4.58
CA GLU A 58 -13.13 15.72 -6.05
C GLU A 58 -14.42 15.05 -6.52
N ALA A 59 -14.78 13.91 -5.93
CA ALA A 59 -16.02 13.20 -6.23
C ALA A 59 -17.25 14.09 -5.91
N GLU A 60 -17.29 14.74 -4.76
CA GLU A 60 -18.37 15.65 -4.40
C GLU A 60 -18.47 16.82 -5.36
N TRP A 61 -17.35 17.42 -5.73
CA TRP A 61 -17.32 18.55 -6.66
C TRP A 61 -17.83 18.15 -8.04
N ARG A 62 -17.34 17.02 -8.59
CA ARG A 62 -17.79 16.47 -9.87
C ARG A 62 -19.28 16.14 -9.85
N ASN A 63 -19.76 15.53 -8.78
CA ASN A 63 -21.17 15.13 -8.65
C ASN A 63 -22.10 16.33 -8.52
N ARG A 64 -21.69 17.40 -7.83
CA ARG A 64 -22.44 18.67 -7.81
C ARG A 64 -22.56 19.28 -9.22
N LYS A 65 -21.50 19.19 -10.02
CA LYS A 65 -21.52 19.66 -11.42
C LYS A 65 -22.40 18.76 -12.28
N ALA A 66 -22.27 17.44 -12.16
CA ALA A 66 -23.04 16.44 -12.92
C ALA A 66 -24.56 16.58 -12.68
N LYS A 67 -25.00 16.83 -11.43
CA LYS A 67 -26.42 17.10 -11.10
C LYS A 67 -27.01 18.27 -11.88
N ARG A 68 -26.19 19.26 -12.24
CA ARG A 68 -26.65 20.43 -13.01
C ARG A 68 -26.64 20.21 -14.53
N SER A 69 -25.86 19.27 -15.02
CA SER A 69 -25.65 19.01 -16.46
C SER A 69 -26.18 17.66 -16.93
N GLY A 70 -26.74 16.83 -16.04
CA GLY A 70 -27.25 15.49 -16.36
C GLY A 70 -26.16 14.46 -16.65
N GLY A 71 -24.96 14.65 -16.07
CA GLY A 71 -23.84 13.72 -16.23
C GLY A 71 -23.85 12.53 -15.25
N ASP A 72 -22.93 11.58 -15.45
CA ASP A 72 -22.78 10.40 -14.63
C ASP A 72 -22.22 10.74 -13.22
N ILE A 73 -22.58 9.90 -12.25
CA ILE A 73 -22.06 10.00 -10.88
C ILE A 73 -20.63 9.45 -10.83
N TYR A 74 -19.72 10.26 -10.31
CA TYR A 74 -18.33 9.87 -10.07
C TYR A 74 -18.16 9.29 -8.65
N THR A 75 -17.52 8.13 -8.55
CA THR A 75 -17.17 7.48 -7.28
C THR A 75 -15.65 7.55 -7.07
N PRO A 76 -15.16 7.87 -5.86
CA PRO A 76 -13.74 7.79 -5.56
C PRO A 76 -13.24 6.35 -5.65
N LEU A 77 -11.94 6.15 -5.88
CA LEU A 77 -11.34 4.82 -5.90
C LEU A 77 -11.48 4.11 -4.55
N TYR A 78 -11.39 4.87 -3.47
CA TYR A 78 -11.62 4.43 -2.10
C TYR A 78 -12.02 5.63 -1.23
N THR A 79 -12.64 5.33 -0.10
CA THR A 79 -13.10 6.30 0.88
C THR A 79 -12.07 6.51 2.00
N MET A 80 -12.28 7.55 2.83
CA MET A 80 -11.51 7.75 4.05
C MET A 80 -11.60 6.54 4.99
N GLN A 81 -12.79 5.95 5.13
CA GLN A 81 -13.00 4.79 5.98
C GLN A 81 -12.19 3.57 5.50
N GLU A 82 -12.10 3.35 4.20
CA GLU A 82 -11.29 2.29 3.59
C GLU A 82 -9.80 2.55 3.76
N ALA A 83 -9.36 3.81 3.66
CA ALA A 83 -7.99 4.19 3.95
C ALA A 83 -7.62 3.90 5.42
N LEU A 84 -8.43 4.32 6.37
CA LEU A 84 -8.22 4.05 7.80
C LEU A 84 -8.23 2.55 8.10
N GLY A 85 -9.18 1.79 7.53
CA GLY A 85 -9.22 0.33 7.68
C GLY A 85 -7.98 -0.37 7.14
N SER A 86 -7.42 0.10 6.02
CA SER A 86 -6.20 -0.46 5.46
C SER A 86 -4.96 -0.20 6.34
N LEU A 87 -4.91 0.95 7.02
CA LEU A 87 -3.81 1.30 7.92
C LEU A 87 -3.69 0.37 9.13
N GLU A 88 -4.80 -0.20 9.59
CA GLU A 88 -4.81 -1.18 10.68
C GLU A 88 -4.05 -2.48 10.34
N HIS A 89 -3.86 -2.77 9.05
CA HIS A 89 -3.16 -3.95 8.55
C HIS A 89 -1.64 -3.76 8.44
N PHE A 90 -1.13 -2.56 8.64
CA PHE A 90 0.30 -2.27 8.60
C PHE A 90 1.01 -2.88 9.82
N VAL A 91 2.13 -3.54 9.54
CA VAL A 91 3.02 -4.12 10.56
C VAL A 91 4.39 -3.48 10.38
N PRO A 92 4.71 -2.44 11.16
CA PRO A 92 5.99 -1.74 11.04
C PRO A 92 7.14 -2.58 11.56
N HIS A 93 8.27 -2.54 10.83
CA HIS A 93 9.49 -3.23 11.21
C HIS A 93 10.72 -2.32 11.12
N PRO A 94 11.74 -2.53 11.96
CA PRO A 94 13.00 -1.83 11.85
C PRO A 94 13.83 -2.32 10.66
N TYR A 95 14.82 -1.52 10.25
CA TYR A 95 15.81 -1.94 9.27
C TYR A 95 16.75 -3.00 9.85
N GLY A 96 17.27 -3.88 8.98
CA GLY A 96 18.33 -4.83 9.29
C GLY A 96 17.88 -6.11 9.98
N GLU A 97 16.73 -6.13 10.62
CA GLU A 97 16.21 -7.30 11.31
C GLU A 97 15.57 -8.30 10.34
N LYS A 98 15.81 -9.59 10.60
CA LYS A 98 15.12 -10.67 9.92
C LYS A 98 13.77 -10.93 10.57
N ILE A 99 12.74 -11.03 9.75
CA ILE A 99 11.36 -11.24 10.20
C ILE A 99 10.82 -12.47 9.49
N SER A 100 10.37 -13.45 10.27
CA SER A 100 9.60 -14.58 9.73
C SER A 100 8.14 -14.14 9.59
N ILE A 101 7.62 -14.12 8.36
CA ILE A 101 6.25 -13.66 8.07
C ILE A 101 5.30 -14.82 7.75
N ALA A 102 5.85 -15.96 7.32
CA ALA A 102 5.13 -17.21 7.09
C ALA A 102 6.12 -18.37 7.13
N ASP A 103 5.64 -19.61 7.09
CA ASP A 103 6.47 -20.80 7.06
C ASP A 103 7.42 -20.75 5.86
N GLY A 104 8.72 -20.79 6.14
CA GLY A 104 9.77 -20.73 5.14
C GLY A 104 10.00 -19.36 4.50
N ILE A 105 9.26 -18.31 4.90
CA ILE A 105 9.41 -16.96 4.36
C ILE A 105 9.98 -16.03 5.43
N THR A 106 11.20 -15.57 5.18
CA THR A 106 11.87 -14.56 6.01
C THR A 106 12.17 -13.33 5.17
N ILE A 107 11.85 -12.17 5.67
CA ILE A 107 12.15 -10.88 5.04
C ILE A 107 13.13 -10.08 5.89
N ARG A 108 13.80 -9.12 5.25
CA ARG A 108 14.62 -8.10 5.90
C ARG A 108 14.56 -6.82 5.08
N PHE A 109 14.24 -5.72 5.72
CA PHE A 109 14.33 -4.40 5.09
C PHE A 109 15.75 -3.86 5.21
N LEU A 110 16.31 -3.47 4.07
CA LEU A 110 17.63 -2.86 4.01
C LEU A 110 17.49 -1.43 3.52
N ASP A 111 18.26 -0.51 4.12
CA ASP A 111 18.34 0.84 3.61
C ASP A 111 19.11 0.84 2.28
N ALA A 112 18.47 1.33 1.24
CA ALA A 112 19.03 1.43 -0.11
C ALA A 112 19.31 2.87 -0.52
N GLY A 113 19.29 3.82 0.39
CA GLY A 113 19.54 5.23 0.13
C GLY A 113 18.54 5.88 -0.84
N HIS A 114 17.32 5.47 -0.84
CA HIS A 114 16.32 5.80 -1.88
C HIS A 114 15.95 7.29 -2.00
N LEU A 115 16.21 8.10 -1.03
CA LEU A 115 15.99 9.56 -1.11
C LEU A 115 17.05 10.30 -1.91
N LYS A 116 18.11 9.61 -2.33
CA LYS A 116 19.18 10.16 -3.20
C LYS A 116 19.58 9.15 -4.26
N PHE A 117 19.14 9.36 -5.50
CA PHE A 117 19.65 8.70 -6.71
C PHE A 117 19.65 7.15 -6.78
N GLY A 118 18.65 6.58 -7.44
CA GLY A 118 18.81 5.43 -8.34
C GLY A 118 19.37 4.10 -7.79
N TRP A 119 19.19 3.73 -6.52
CA TRP A 119 19.69 2.46 -5.97
C TRP A 119 18.57 1.44 -5.73
N ARG A 120 18.90 0.17 -5.98
CA ARG A 120 17.97 -0.95 -5.89
C ARG A 120 17.62 -1.26 -4.45
N LYS A 121 16.32 -1.34 -4.15
CA LYS A 121 15.86 -1.96 -2.91
C LYS A 121 15.87 -3.46 -3.08
N THR A 122 16.52 -4.16 -2.21
CA THR A 122 16.56 -5.62 -2.22
C THR A 122 15.69 -6.14 -1.08
N VAL A 123 14.56 -6.75 -1.43
CA VAL A 123 13.83 -7.62 -0.53
C VAL A 123 14.29 -9.03 -0.84
N SER A 124 14.97 -9.69 0.10
CA SER A 124 15.35 -11.09 -0.06
C SER A 124 14.20 -11.94 0.47
N VAL A 125 13.55 -12.67 -0.42
CA VAL A 125 12.48 -13.61 -0.08
C VAL A 125 12.96 -15.02 -0.39
N LYS A 126 12.97 -15.88 0.62
CA LYS A 126 13.23 -17.31 0.42
C LYS A 126 11.90 -18.04 0.33
N SER A 127 11.52 -18.47 -0.85
CA SER A 127 10.30 -19.24 -1.17
C SER A 127 8.97 -18.49 -1.02
N CYS A 128 8.11 -18.55 -2.02
CA CYS A 128 6.78 -17.94 -1.99
C CYS A 128 5.81 -18.64 -2.95
N SER A 129 4.57 -18.90 -2.51
CA SER A 129 3.47 -19.39 -3.34
C SER A 129 2.52 -18.30 -3.85
N SER A 130 2.35 -17.18 -3.13
CA SER A 130 1.67 -15.99 -3.64
C SER A 130 2.15 -14.72 -2.93
N LEU A 131 2.80 -13.84 -3.66
CA LEU A 131 3.42 -12.63 -3.15
C LEU A 131 3.03 -11.44 -4.03
N ALA A 132 2.48 -10.38 -3.42
CA ALA A 132 2.37 -9.07 -4.03
C ALA A 132 3.49 -8.17 -3.49
N ILE A 133 4.39 -7.73 -4.37
CA ILE A 133 5.46 -6.79 -4.04
C ILE A 133 5.20 -5.50 -4.79
N SER A 134 5.06 -4.42 -4.04
CA SER A 134 5.02 -3.07 -4.58
C SER A 134 6.44 -2.50 -4.59
N GLY A 135 7.00 -2.34 -5.79
CA GLY A 135 8.36 -1.80 -6.00
C GLY A 135 9.44 -2.86 -6.29
N THR A 136 10.13 -2.68 -7.36
CA THR A 136 10.91 -3.60 -8.17
C THR A 136 12.13 -4.25 -7.53
N SER A 137 12.30 -5.44 -7.88
CA SER A 137 13.34 -6.48 -8.02
C SER A 137 13.49 -7.43 -6.85
N ILE A 138 13.08 -8.65 -7.15
CA ILE A 138 13.40 -9.86 -6.39
C ILE A 138 14.71 -10.38 -6.99
N SER A 139 15.76 -10.51 -6.19
CA SER A 139 16.88 -11.37 -6.52
C SER A 139 16.66 -12.72 -5.84
N ARG A 140 16.66 -13.78 -6.63
CA ARG A 140 16.67 -15.17 -6.16
C ARG A 140 18.04 -15.52 -5.59
#